data_0f57c75336b0590cc41fad59a401d40f
#
_entry.id   0f57c75336b0590cc41fad59a401d40f
#
_cell.length_a   1.000
_cell.length_b   1.000
_cell.length_c   1.000
_cell.angle_alpha   90.00
_cell.angle_beta   90.00
_cell.angle_gamma   90.00
#
_symmetry.space_group_name_H-M   'P 1'
#
loop_
_entity.id
_entity.type
_entity.pdbx_description
1 polymer ?
#
loop_
_entity_poly.entity_id
_entity_poly.type
_entity_poly.pdbx_seq_one_letter_code
_entity_poly.pdbx_strand_id
1 'polypeptide(L)'
;KEVYEYLHRLRRNEKQFEEALEYHLKSIALEKEIQSIEAKKQAERFDSERKIAEREKQFAFEQGRLLERESILRNILPDSVTDRLVKGENPIADHFETASVLFMDLVGFTTLASIAPPKQLVYLLDAIFQKADEVVEQFGLEKIKTIGDGYLAVANITTPLENHQHLTALAALQLLETMKEFTVNIPSDLGDTNWIKDMNDIEIRIGIHTGEVVAGIIGKNKYTYDLWGDAVNVASRMESNSEAGRIHISDEFAKSIETYPEFTLIPRGEISIKGKGTMKTFWLEKGK
;
A
#
# COMPACT_ATOMS: atom_id res chain seq x y z
N LYS A 1 -28.13 30.12 -56.73
CA LYS A 1 -29.10 31.05 -56.15
C LYS A 1 -28.97 32.39 -56.84
N GLU A 2 -27.85 33.05 -56.81
CA GLU A 2 -27.57 34.38 -57.40
C GLU A 2 -27.93 34.45 -58.85
N VAL A 3 -27.67 33.42 -59.67
CA VAL A 3 -28.03 33.38 -61.10
C VAL A 3 -29.56 33.42 -61.30
N TYR A 4 -30.31 32.66 -60.49
CA TYR A 4 -31.80 32.67 -60.58
C TYR A 4 -32.37 33.96 -60.02
N GLU A 5 -31.81 34.61 -59.08
CA GLU A 5 -32.22 35.94 -58.64
C GLU A 5 -31.94 37.00 -59.66
N TYR A 6 -30.81 36.91 -60.38
CA TYR A 6 -30.48 37.80 -61.50
C TYR A 6 -31.47 37.60 -62.66
N LEU A 7 -31.71 36.35 -63.05
CA LEU A 7 -32.67 36.05 -64.12
C LEU A 7 -34.11 36.50 -63.79
N HIS A 8 -34.54 36.33 -62.56
CA HIS A 8 -35.80 36.82 -62.04
C HIS A 8 -35.90 38.37 -62.25
N ARG A 9 -34.89 39.13 -61.83
CA ARG A 9 -34.87 40.60 -62.00
C ARG A 9 -34.88 41.00 -63.46
N LEU A 10 -34.09 40.32 -64.28
CA LEU A 10 -34.00 40.58 -65.72
C LEU A 10 -35.37 40.38 -66.39
N ARG A 11 -36.00 39.23 -66.24
CA ARG A 11 -37.31 38.90 -66.84
C ARG A 11 -38.43 39.78 -66.32
N ARG A 12 -38.39 40.16 -65.04
CA ARG A 12 -39.33 41.12 -64.47
C ARG A 12 -39.23 42.48 -65.13
N ASN A 13 -38.04 42.99 -65.49
CA ASN A 13 -37.79 44.22 -66.12
C ASN A 13 -38.28 44.20 -67.65
N GLU A 14 -38.17 43.04 -68.28
CA GLU A 14 -38.67 42.77 -69.63
C GLU A 14 -40.17 42.51 -69.62
N LYS A 15 -40.89 42.63 -68.52
CA LYS A 15 -42.32 42.35 -68.33
C LYS A 15 -42.76 40.94 -68.67
N GLN A 16 -41.82 39.96 -68.60
CA GLN A 16 -42.06 38.49 -68.74
C GLN A 16 -42.36 37.91 -67.40
N PHE A 17 -43.52 38.16 -66.82
CA PHE A 17 -43.86 37.89 -65.46
C PHE A 17 -43.95 36.39 -65.08
N GLU A 18 -44.38 35.54 -66.03
CA GLU A 18 -44.42 34.08 -65.79
C GLU A 18 -43.03 33.46 -65.62
N GLU A 19 -42.10 33.82 -66.56
CA GLU A 19 -40.71 33.35 -66.45
C GLU A 19 -40.00 33.90 -65.17
N ALA A 20 -40.27 35.17 -64.88
CA ALA A 20 -39.74 35.78 -63.65
C ALA A 20 -40.22 35.04 -62.42
N LEU A 21 -41.48 34.63 -62.34
CA LEU A 21 -42.02 33.85 -61.25
C LEU A 21 -41.34 32.44 -61.15
N GLU A 22 -41.15 31.77 -62.27
CA GLU A 22 -40.48 30.49 -62.34
C GLU A 22 -39.05 30.54 -61.77
N TYR A 23 -38.24 31.56 -62.18
CA TYR A 23 -36.91 31.75 -61.67
C TYR A 23 -36.89 32.08 -60.12
N HIS A 24 -37.90 32.85 -59.69
CA HIS A 24 -38.03 33.13 -58.26
C HIS A 24 -38.34 31.87 -57.48
N LEU A 25 -39.22 31.01 -57.91
CA LEU A 25 -39.53 29.73 -57.28
C LEU A 25 -38.33 28.79 -57.27
N LYS A 26 -37.53 28.75 -58.36
CA LYS A 26 -36.27 27.98 -58.43
C LYS A 26 -35.24 28.51 -57.43
N SER A 27 -35.11 29.83 -57.24
CA SER A 27 -34.24 30.44 -56.28
C SER A 27 -34.61 30.02 -54.83
N ILE A 28 -35.91 30.09 -54.51
CA ILE A 28 -36.41 29.67 -53.16
C ILE A 28 -36.20 28.16 -52.89
N ALA A 29 -36.45 27.31 -53.90
CA ALA A 29 -36.26 25.89 -53.80
C ALA A 29 -34.79 25.54 -53.51
N LEU A 30 -33.85 26.15 -54.25
CA LEU A 30 -32.42 25.98 -54.08
C LEU A 30 -31.95 26.52 -52.73
N GLU A 31 -32.51 27.61 -52.22
CA GLU A 31 -32.21 28.13 -50.89
C GLU A 31 -32.60 27.15 -49.79
N LYS A 32 -33.80 26.57 -49.87
CA LYS A 32 -34.26 25.54 -48.91
C LYS A 32 -33.38 24.30 -48.96
N GLU A 33 -32.94 23.88 -50.15
CA GLU A 33 -32.06 22.74 -50.32
C GLU A 33 -30.69 22.99 -49.67
N ILE A 34 -30.07 24.17 -49.90
CA ILE A 34 -28.81 24.57 -49.29
C ILE A 34 -28.94 24.59 -47.77
N GLN A 35 -29.98 25.22 -47.22
CA GLN A 35 -30.22 25.26 -45.77
C GLN A 35 -30.40 23.85 -45.17
N SER A 36 -31.09 22.96 -45.90
CA SER A 36 -31.25 21.57 -45.45
C SER A 36 -29.94 20.80 -45.40
N ILE A 37 -29.07 20.99 -46.44
CA ILE A 37 -27.72 20.35 -46.47
C ILE A 37 -26.83 20.90 -45.37
N GLU A 38 -26.84 22.22 -45.14
CA GLU A 38 -26.06 22.84 -44.07
C GLU A 38 -26.49 22.36 -42.66
N ALA A 39 -27.81 22.34 -42.42
CA ALA A 39 -28.37 21.82 -41.17
C ALA A 39 -28.00 20.36 -40.95
N LYS A 40 -28.04 19.53 -42.00
CA LYS A 40 -27.62 18.12 -41.90
C LYS A 40 -26.14 17.98 -41.59
N LYS A 41 -25.26 18.72 -42.24
CA LYS A 41 -23.82 18.75 -41.97
C LYS A 41 -23.53 19.19 -40.53
N GLN A 42 -24.25 20.20 -40.05
CA GLN A 42 -24.08 20.69 -38.69
C GLN A 42 -24.52 19.65 -37.67
N ALA A 43 -25.64 18.98 -37.89
CA ALA A 43 -26.11 17.87 -37.02
C ALA A 43 -25.10 16.71 -36.99
N GLU A 44 -24.54 16.32 -38.14
CA GLU A 44 -23.52 15.27 -38.21
C GLU A 44 -22.24 15.66 -37.48
N ARG A 45 -21.82 16.93 -37.53
CA ARG A 45 -20.68 17.44 -36.75
C ARG A 45 -20.94 17.36 -35.24
N PHE A 46 -22.08 17.85 -34.76
CA PHE A 46 -22.47 17.78 -33.36
C PHE A 46 -22.54 16.33 -32.85
N ASP A 47 -23.10 15.41 -33.64
CA ASP A 47 -23.15 14.00 -33.27
C ASP A 47 -21.75 13.38 -33.17
N SER A 48 -20.86 13.74 -34.10
CA SER A 48 -19.45 13.27 -34.06
C SER A 48 -18.70 13.84 -32.90
N GLU A 49 -18.81 15.14 -32.62
CA GLU A 49 -18.17 15.78 -31.45
C GLU A 49 -18.67 15.19 -30.12
N ARG A 50 -19.98 14.95 -30.02
CA ARG A 50 -20.57 14.31 -28.86
C ARG A 50 -20.03 12.91 -28.66
N LYS A 51 -19.94 12.08 -29.72
CA LYS A 51 -19.36 10.72 -29.62
C LYS A 51 -17.89 10.71 -29.19
N ILE A 52 -17.12 11.69 -29.69
CA ILE A 52 -15.72 11.86 -29.27
C ILE A 52 -15.66 12.20 -27.77
N ALA A 53 -16.41 13.20 -27.35
CA ALA A 53 -16.44 13.62 -25.92
C ALA A 53 -16.91 12.49 -24.98
N GLU A 54 -17.91 11.71 -25.39
CA GLU A 54 -18.36 10.53 -24.62
C GLU A 54 -17.27 9.45 -24.51
N ARG A 55 -16.54 9.18 -25.60
CA ARG A 55 -15.40 8.23 -25.58
C ARG A 55 -14.25 8.71 -24.70
N GLU A 56 -13.90 9.98 -24.78
CA GLU A 56 -12.85 10.57 -23.94
C GLU A 56 -13.21 10.50 -22.47
N LYS A 57 -14.48 10.80 -22.13
CA LYS A 57 -14.99 10.69 -20.76
C LYS A 57 -14.95 9.24 -20.27
N GLN A 58 -15.34 8.29 -21.09
CA GLN A 58 -15.31 6.87 -20.73
C GLN A 58 -13.88 6.38 -20.54
N PHE A 59 -12.96 6.76 -21.42
CA PHE A 59 -11.54 6.45 -21.31
C PHE A 59 -10.91 7.03 -20.03
N ALA A 60 -11.18 8.29 -19.72
CA ALA A 60 -10.70 8.93 -18.49
C ALA A 60 -11.24 8.24 -17.24
N PHE A 61 -12.51 7.81 -17.25
CA PHE A 61 -13.11 7.06 -16.15
C PHE A 61 -12.46 5.68 -15.97
N GLU A 62 -12.20 4.96 -17.05
CA GLU A 62 -11.51 3.64 -16.99
C GLU A 62 -10.08 3.79 -16.49
N GLN A 63 -9.33 4.79 -16.94
CA GLN A 63 -7.99 5.11 -16.45
C GLN A 63 -8.00 5.43 -14.94
N GLY A 64 -8.95 6.25 -14.49
CA GLY A 64 -9.10 6.57 -13.06
C GLY A 64 -9.34 5.31 -12.21
N ARG A 65 -10.19 4.40 -12.66
CA ARG A 65 -10.44 3.12 -11.97
C ARG A 65 -9.23 2.20 -11.92
N LEU A 66 -8.42 2.19 -12.97
CA LEU A 66 -7.18 1.39 -12.99
C LEU A 66 -6.17 1.94 -11.98
N LEU A 67 -5.97 3.25 -11.95
CA LEU A 67 -5.08 3.91 -10.98
C LEU A 67 -5.53 3.69 -9.53
N GLU A 68 -6.84 3.79 -9.27
CA GLU A 68 -7.40 3.51 -7.94
C GLU A 68 -7.16 2.06 -7.51
N ARG A 69 -7.37 1.09 -8.39
CA ARG A 69 -7.08 -0.33 -8.11
C ARG A 69 -5.60 -0.57 -7.83
N GLU A 70 -4.72 0.04 -8.58
CA GLU A 70 -3.28 -0.07 -8.38
C GLU A 70 -2.86 0.56 -7.05
N SER A 71 -3.43 1.72 -6.69
CA SER A 71 -3.19 2.36 -5.40
C SER A 71 -3.61 1.47 -4.21
N ILE A 72 -4.76 0.80 -4.31
CA ILE A 72 -5.21 -0.16 -3.28
C ILE A 72 -4.22 -1.33 -3.16
N LEU A 73 -3.72 -1.86 -4.27
CA LEU A 73 -2.74 -2.95 -4.25
C LEU A 73 -1.43 -2.52 -3.59
N ARG A 74 -0.95 -1.31 -3.85
CA ARG A 74 0.28 -0.75 -3.23
C ARG A 74 0.13 -0.50 -1.73
N ASN A 75 -1.10 -0.34 -1.23
CA ASN A 75 -1.34 -0.28 0.21
C ASN A 75 -1.32 -1.65 0.91
N ILE A 76 -1.33 -2.75 0.14
CA ILE A 76 -1.39 -4.12 0.66
C ILE A 76 -0.11 -4.90 0.37
N LEU A 77 0.56 -4.59 -0.74
CA LEU A 77 1.73 -5.31 -1.24
C LEU A 77 2.88 -4.32 -1.46
N PRO A 78 4.14 -4.77 -1.32
CA PRO A 78 5.30 -3.94 -1.69
C PRO A 78 5.23 -3.47 -3.14
N ASP A 79 5.73 -2.27 -3.43
CA ASP A 79 5.67 -1.66 -4.77
C ASP A 79 6.28 -2.55 -5.85
N SER A 80 7.47 -3.12 -5.62
CA SER A 80 8.16 -4.00 -6.56
C SER A 80 7.36 -5.26 -6.87
N VAL A 81 6.66 -5.79 -5.88
CA VAL A 81 5.80 -6.97 -5.99
C VAL A 81 4.50 -6.64 -6.72
N THR A 82 3.91 -5.46 -6.43
CA THR A 82 2.72 -4.95 -7.14
C THR A 82 3.00 -4.78 -8.63
N ASP A 83 4.14 -4.19 -8.99
CA ASP A 83 4.53 -4.00 -10.40
C ASP A 83 4.63 -5.31 -11.18
N ARG A 84 5.15 -6.36 -10.55
CA ARG A 84 5.26 -7.70 -11.15
C ARG A 84 3.90 -8.38 -11.28
N LEU A 85 3.06 -8.25 -10.25
CA LEU A 85 1.70 -8.79 -10.25
C LEU A 85 0.82 -8.15 -11.33
N VAL A 86 0.89 -6.82 -11.48
CA VAL A 86 0.16 -6.08 -12.53
C VAL A 86 0.62 -6.47 -13.92
N LYS A 87 1.90 -6.80 -14.11
CA LYS A 87 2.45 -7.35 -15.36
C LYS A 87 2.04 -8.81 -15.62
N GLY A 88 1.31 -9.44 -14.68
CA GLY A 88 0.83 -10.82 -14.83
C GLY A 88 1.82 -11.90 -14.40
N GLU A 89 2.87 -11.56 -13.67
CA GLU A 89 3.81 -12.52 -13.14
C GLU A 89 3.16 -13.33 -12.01
N ASN A 90 3.15 -14.65 -12.13
CA ASN A 90 2.60 -15.58 -11.14
C ASN A 90 3.13 -17.01 -11.40
N PRO A 91 3.77 -17.67 -10.42
CA PRO A 91 3.98 -17.24 -9.03
C PRO A 91 5.09 -16.18 -8.89
N ILE A 92 5.00 -15.35 -7.83
CA ILE A 92 6.07 -14.46 -7.40
C ILE A 92 6.68 -15.09 -6.14
N ALA A 93 7.95 -15.46 -6.22
CA ALA A 93 8.73 -16.04 -5.13
C ALA A 93 10.21 -15.70 -5.33
N ASP A 94 10.78 -14.98 -4.39
CA ASP A 94 12.16 -14.51 -4.44
C ASP A 94 12.96 -15.07 -3.26
N HIS A 95 14.16 -15.55 -3.54
CA HIS A 95 15.10 -16.04 -2.55
C HIS A 95 16.10 -14.95 -2.18
N PHE A 96 16.32 -14.76 -0.90
CA PHE A 96 17.28 -13.82 -0.34
C PHE A 96 18.27 -14.57 0.54
N GLU A 97 19.56 -14.52 0.18
CA GLU A 97 20.63 -15.22 0.91
C GLU A 97 20.77 -14.72 2.34
N THR A 98 20.45 -13.45 2.57
CA THR A 98 20.49 -12.83 3.90
C THR A 98 19.43 -11.76 4.05
N ALA A 99 18.63 -11.88 5.09
CA ALA A 99 17.67 -10.87 5.53
C ALA A 99 17.65 -10.81 7.06
N SER A 100 17.32 -9.67 7.64
CA SER A 100 17.11 -9.57 9.09
C SER A 100 15.62 -9.59 9.39
N VAL A 101 15.19 -10.56 10.16
CA VAL A 101 13.79 -10.78 10.54
C VAL A 101 13.59 -10.34 11.97
N LEU A 102 12.61 -9.46 12.19
CA LEU A 102 12.23 -8.92 13.48
C LEU A 102 10.77 -9.33 13.80
N PHE A 103 10.58 -9.99 14.92
CA PHE A 103 9.28 -10.19 15.55
C PHE A 103 9.15 -9.30 16.78
N MET A 104 8.01 -8.65 16.91
CA MET A 104 7.60 -7.90 18.10
C MET A 104 6.25 -8.44 18.57
N ASP A 105 6.06 -8.54 19.87
CA ASP A 105 4.82 -9.03 20.50
C ASP A 105 4.48 -8.20 21.74
N LEU A 106 3.17 -8.03 22.01
CA LEU A 106 2.68 -7.28 23.16
C LEU A 106 2.61 -8.16 24.40
N VAL A 107 3.26 -7.74 25.46
CA VAL A 107 3.25 -8.50 26.71
C VAL A 107 1.89 -8.31 27.42
N GLY A 108 1.28 -9.43 27.82
CA GLY A 108 0.00 -9.39 28.55
C GLY A 108 -1.25 -9.10 27.71
N PHE A 109 -1.12 -9.04 26.39
CA PHE A 109 -2.23 -8.74 25.49
C PHE A 109 -3.45 -9.65 25.67
N THR A 110 -3.27 -10.95 25.93
CA THR A 110 -4.38 -11.88 26.16
C THR A 110 -5.26 -11.44 27.33
N THR A 111 -4.66 -10.95 28.41
CA THR A 111 -5.39 -10.40 29.57
C THR A 111 -6.12 -9.13 29.18
N LEU A 112 -5.44 -8.24 28.47
CA LEU A 112 -6.01 -7.00 27.95
C LEU A 112 -7.21 -7.27 27.05
N ALA A 113 -7.10 -8.18 26.10
CA ALA A 113 -8.16 -8.56 25.16
C ALA A 113 -9.40 -9.14 25.87
N SER A 114 -9.23 -9.71 27.06
CA SER A 114 -10.35 -10.27 27.85
C SER A 114 -11.21 -9.20 28.54
N ILE A 115 -10.68 -8.00 28.78
CA ILE A 115 -11.35 -6.90 29.50
C ILE A 115 -11.71 -5.72 28.61
N ALA A 116 -10.99 -5.50 27.53
CA ALA A 116 -11.19 -4.36 26.63
C ALA A 116 -12.44 -4.53 25.76
N PRO A 117 -13.26 -3.46 25.59
CA PRO A 117 -14.32 -3.48 24.58
C PRO A 117 -13.74 -3.69 23.17
N PRO A 118 -14.37 -4.54 22.30
CA PRO A 118 -13.78 -4.93 21.03
C PRO A 118 -13.36 -3.78 20.11
N LYS A 119 -14.16 -2.70 20.02
CA LYS A 119 -13.82 -1.53 19.20
C LYS A 119 -12.61 -0.76 19.74
N GLN A 120 -12.51 -0.63 21.07
CA GLN A 120 -11.40 0.04 21.73
C GLN A 120 -10.11 -0.80 21.63
N LEU A 121 -10.22 -2.13 21.71
CA LEU A 121 -9.11 -3.04 21.50
C LEU A 121 -8.51 -2.91 20.10
N VAL A 122 -9.35 -2.90 19.06
CA VAL A 122 -8.89 -2.71 17.67
C VAL A 122 -8.25 -1.33 17.50
N TYR A 123 -8.86 -0.28 18.07
CA TYR A 123 -8.29 1.08 18.03
C TYR A 123 -6.92 1.15 18.70
N LEU A 124 -6.75 0.51 19.84
CA LEU A 124 -5.47 0.43 20.56
C LEU A 124 -4.40 -0.30 19.74
N LEU A 125 -4.74 -1.47 19.18
CA LEU A 125 -3.81 -2.22 18.32
C LEU A 125 -3.39 -1.43 17.09
N ASP A 126 -4.35 -0.77 16.44
CA ASP A 126 -4.09 0.07 15.28
C ASP A 126 -3.13 1.21 15.61
N ALA A 127 -3.35 1.90 16.74
CA ALA A 127 -2.46 2.98 17.20
C ALA A 127 -1.04 2.48 17.54
N ILE A 128 -0.90 1.31 18.15
CA ILE A 128 0.40 0.69 18.47
C ILE A 128 1.13 0.32 17.17
N PHE A 129 0.43 -0.35 16.25
CA PHE A 129 1.05 -0.79 15.00
C PHE A 129 1.39 0.36 14.06
N GLN A 130 0.61 1.44 14.04
CA GLN A 130 0.98 2.66 13.32
C GLN A 130 2.30 3.24 13.84
N LYS A 131 2.51 3.25 15.18
CA LYS A 131 3.79 3.68 15.74
C LYS A 131 4.94 2.74 15.42
N ALA A 132 4.68 1.44 15.38
CA ALA A 132 5.66 0.48 14.93
C ALA A 132 5.99 0.68 13.44
N ASP A 133 5.00 0.90 12.59
CA ASP A 133 5.17 1.18 11.15
C ASP A 133 6.08 2.41 10.94
N GLU A 134 5.84 3.52 11.66
CA GLU A 134 6.68 4.75 11.59
C GLU A 134 8.15 4.45 11.89
N VAL A 135 8.42 3.65 12.94
CA VAL A 135 9.80 3.30 13.31
C VAL A 135 10.44 2.37 12.29
N VAL A 136 9.73 1.33 11.87
CA VAL A 136 10.26 0.32 10.91
C VAL A 136 10.62 0.98 9.59
N GLU A 137 9.73 1.85 9.08
CA GLU A 137 9.93 2.61 7.84
C GLU A 137 11.13 3.56 7.94
N GLN A 138 11.29 4.25 9.07
CA GLN A 138 12.43 5.15 9.31
C GLN A 138 13.79 4.47 9.13
N PHE A 139 13.90 3.19 9.51
CA PHE A 139 15.13 2.41 9.38
C PHE A 139 15.21 1.55 8.12
N GLY A 140 14.24 1.70 7.20
CA GLY A 140 14.21 0.99 5.93
C GLY A 140 13.85 -0.50 6.05
N LEU A 141 13.22 -0.90 7.16
CA LEU A 141 12.63 -2.22 7.29
C LEU A 141 11.24 -2.20 6.63
N GLU A 142 10.78 -3.35 6.23
CA GLU A 142 9.46 -3.56 5.65
C GLU A 142 8.57 -4.37 6.58
N LYS A 143 7.39 -3.84 6.86
CA LYS A 143 6.33 -4.59 7.52
C LYS A 143 5.82 -5.69 6.59
N ILE A 144 5.74 -6.90 7.10
CA ILE A 144 5.16 -8.03 6.37
C ILE A 144 3.70 -8.22 6.76
N LYS A 145 3.43 -8.36 8.04
CA LYS A 145 2.07 -8.57 8.57
C LYS A 145 2.01 -8.42 10.08
N THR A 146 0.78 -8.36 10.59
CA THR A 146 0.48 -8.60 11.99
C THR A 146 -0.10 -10.01 12.19
N ILE A 147 0.18 -10.63 13.34
CA ILE A 147 -0.30 -11.97 13.70
C ILE A 147 -0.91 -11.86 15.09
N GLY A 148 -2.21 -11.55 15.16
CA GLY A 148 -2.85 -11.21 16.44
C GLY A 148 -2.27 -9.92 17.01
N ASP A 149 -1.59 -10.00 18.13
CA ASP A 149 -0.83 -8.95 18.80
C ASP A 149 0.65 -8.91 18.42
N GLY A 150 1.08 -9.83 17.56
CA GLY A 150 2.43 -9.89 17.04
C GLY A 150 2.61 -9.06 15.76
N TYR A 151 3.82 -8.56 15.55
CA TYR A 151 4.23 -7.75 14.42
C TYR A 151 5.48 -8.34 13.76
N LEU A 152 5.47 -8.53 12.45
CA LEU A 152 6.59 -9.07 11.68
C LEU A 152 7.11 -8.01 10.72
N ALA A 153 8.40 -7.68 10.84
CA ALA A 153 9.13 -6.85 9.90
C ALA A 153 10.41 -7.53 9.42
N VAL A 154 10.92 -7.07 8.30
CA VAL A 154 12.12 -7.63 7.69
C VAL A 154 12.93 -6.52 7.00
N ALA A 155 14.24 -6.70 6.94
CA ALA A 155 15.15 -5.83 6.20
C ALA A 155 15.88 -6.61 5.11
N ASN A 156 16.27 -5.92 4.03
CA ASN A 156 17.05 -6.44 2.91
C ASN A 156 16.28 -7.44 2.02
N ILE A 157 15.00 -7.15 1.71
CA ILE A 157 14.21 -7.94 0.75
C ILE A 157 13.78 -7.11 -0.46
N THR A 158 12.89 -6.14 -0.32
CA THR A 158 12.42 -5.32 -1.46
C THR A 158 13.41 -4.23 -1.82
N THR A 159 14.10 -3.67 -0.82
CA THR A 159 15.17 -2.69 -0.98
C THR A 159 16.46 -3.30 -0.44
N PRO A 160 17.51 -3.46 -1.27
CA PRO A 160 18.81 -3.91 -0.79
C PRO A 160 19.42 -2.96 0.24
N LEU A 161 19.82 -3.50 1.38
CA LEU A 161 20.43 -2.76 2.49
C LEU A 161 21.70 -3.49 2.95
N GLU A 162 22.87 -2.96 2.62
CA GLU A 162 24.15 -3.61 2.97
C GLU A 162 24.37 -3.76 4.49
N ASN A 163 23.84 -2.82 5.29
CA ASN A 163 23.93 -2.80 6.75
C ASN A 163 22.59 -3.15 7.43
N HIS A 164 21.80 -4.04 6.84
CA HIS A 164 20.45 -4.36 7.33
C HIS A 164 20.43 -4.87 8.79
N GLN A 165 21.44 -5.59 9.23
CA GLN A 165 21.52 -6.05 10.62
C GLN A 165 21.66 -4.88 11.59
N HIS A 166 22.53 -3.93 11.28
CA HIS A 166 22.72 -2.72 12.05
C HIS A 166 21.44 -1.88 12.15
N LEU A 167 20.78 -1.64 11.00
CA LEU A 167 19.52 -0.88 10.94
C LEU A 167 18.39 -1.60 11.70
N THR A 168 18.33 -2.93 11.62
CA THR A 168 17.35 -3.72 12.37
C THR A 168 17.59 -3.63 13.89
N ALA A 169 18.85 -3.62 14.33
CA ALA A 169 19.18 -3.43 15.73
C ALA A 169 18.77 -2.05 16.26
N LEU A 170 19.03 -0.99 15.48
CA LEU A 170 18.59 0.37 15.80
C LEU A 170 17.07 0.50 15.84
N ALA A 171 16.36 -0.07 14.86
CA ALA A 171 14.90 -0.10 14.82
C ALA A 171 14.32 -0.78 16.06
N ALA A 172 14.88 -1.91 16.47
CA ALA A 172 14.44 -2.63 17.67
C ALA A 172 14.62 -1.82 18.96
N LEU A 173 15.75 -1.14 19.13
CA LEU A 173 15.99 -0.23 20.25
C LEU A 173 15.00 0.93 20.25
N GLN A 174 14.77 1.53 19.08
CA GLN A 174 13.82 2.64 18.94
C GLN A 174 12.38 2.18 19.22
N LEU A 175 11.99 0.98 18.78
CA LEU A 175 10.68 0.40 19.09
C LEU A 175 10.46 0.27 20.62
N LEU A 176 11.45 -0.21 21.37
CA LEU A 176 11.35 -0.28 22.83
C LEU A 176 11.18 1.11 23.46
N GLU A 177 11.95 2.10 23.00
CA GLU A 177 11.85 3.48 23.51
C GLU A 177 10.46 4.08 23.16
N THR A 178 10.04 3.96 21.91
CA THR A 178 8.73 4.47 21.43
C THR A 178 7.57 3.86 22.21
N MET A 179 7.60 2.56 22.50
CA MET A 179 6.50 1.90 23.21
C MET A 179 6.49 2.21 24.71
N LYS A 180 7.61 2.51 25.33
CA LYS A 180 7.66 3.01 26.72
C LYS A 180 7.03 4.39 26.87
N GLU A 181 7.16 5.22 25.86
CA GLU A 181 6.59 6.58 25.85
C GLU A 181 5.18 6.62 25.24
N PHE A 182 4.70 5.48 24.74
CA PHE A 182 3.44 5.39 24.04
C PHE A 182 2.26 5.66 24.95
N THR A 183 1.45 6.64 24.58
CA THR A 183 0.17 6.94 25.20
C THR A 183 -0.92 6.92 24.15
N VAL A 184 -2.02 6.22 24.42
CA VAL A 184 -3.17 6.19 23.53
C VAL A 184 -4.28 7.05 24.10
N ASN A 185 -4.86 7.89 23.23
CA ASN A 185 -6.04 8.67 23.56
C ASN A 185 -7.25 8.07 22.80
N ILE A 186 -7.99 7.21 23.48
CA ILE A 186 -9.18 6.59 22.88
C ILE A 186 -10.29 7.62 22.79
N PRO A 187 -10.89 7.83 21.60
CA PRO A 187 -12.00 8.76 21.42
C PRO A 187 -13.19 8.43 22.32
N SER A 188 -13.80 9.46 22.92
CA SER A 188 -14.91 9.31 23.87
C SER A 188 -16.17 8.68 23.29
N ASP A 189 -16.36 8.76 21.98
CA ASP A 189 -17.46 8.13 21.23
C ASP A 189 -17.34 6.58 21.16
N LEU A 190 -16.15 6.03 21.46
CA LEU A 190 -15.93 4.59 21.58
C LEU A 190 -16.33 4.03 22.95
N GLY A 191 -16.70 4.85 23.92
CA GLY A 191 -17.21 4.44 25.22
C GLY A 191 -16.26 4.72 26.39
N ASP A 192 -16.58 4.15 27.56
CA ASP A 192 -15.80 4.33 28.79
C ASP A 192 -14.43 3.65 28.69
N THR A 193 -13.39 4.37 29.11
CA THR A 193 -11.98 3.96 29.05
C THR A 193 -11.39 3.64 30.43
N ASN A 194 -12.22 3.38 31.44
CA ASN A 194 -11.74 3.11 32.81
C ASN A 194 -10.82 1.87 32.89
N TRP A 195 -11.01 0.90 32.01
CA TRP A 195 -10.17 -0.31 31.91
C TRP A 195 -8.69 0.00 31.53
N ILE A 196 -8.42 1.14 30.86
CA ILE A 196 -7.05 1.55 30.51
C ILE A 196 -6.32 2.14 31.72
N LYS A 197 -7.04 2.75 32.66
CA LYS A 197 -6.42 3.36 33.84
C LYS A 197 -5.69 2.35 34.74
N ASP A 198 -6.09 1.08 34.65
CA ASP A 198 -5.49 -0.03 35.38
C ASP A 198 -4.38 -0.70 34.55
N MET A 199 -4.13 -0.24 33.31
CA MET A 199 -3.01 -0.68 32.51
C MET A 199 -1.73 0.03 32.94
N ASN A 200 -0.79 -0.75 33.39
CA ASN A 200 0.60 -0.36 33.39
C ASN A 200 1.08 -0.15 31.94
N ASP A 201 2.24 0.46 31.76
CA ASP A 201 2.83 0.73 30.44
C ASP A 201 2.71 -0.45 29.47
N ILE A 202 2.48 -0.14 28.19
CA ILE A 202 2.49 -1.16 27.14
C ILE A 202 3.92 -1.66 26.99
N GLU A 203 4.15 -2.89 27.40
CA GLU A 203 5.44 -3.53 27.22
C GLU A 203 5.43 -4.41 25.98
N ILE A 204 6.52 -4.35 25.23
CA ILE A 204 6.77 -5.24 24.09
C ILE A 204 7.96 -6.13 24.38
N ARG A 205 8.01 -7.25 23.71
CA ARG A 205 9.20 -8.10 23.60
C ARG A 205 9.56 -8.26 22.12
N ILE A 206 10.86 -8.33 21.84
CA ILE A 206 11.36 -8.39 20.48
C ILE A 206 12.29 -9.58 20.33
N GLY A 207 12.18 -10.29 19.17
CA GLY A 207 13.10 -11.34 18.76
C GLY A 207 13.67 -11.06 17.38
N ILE A 208 14.99 -11.22 17.21
CA ILE A 208 15.67 -10.94 15.93
C ILE A 208 16.60 -12.10 15.55
N HIS A 209 16.59 -12.40 14.26
CA HIS A 209 17.55 -13.30 13.63
C HIS A 209 17.89 -12.85 12.22
N THR A 210 19.04 -13.25 11.70
CA THR A 210 19.44 -13.02 10.29
C THR A 210 19.75 -14.33 9.61
N GLY A 211 19.37 -14.46 8.34
CA GLY A 211 19.58 -15.67 7.54
C GLY A 211 18.79 -15.66 6.25
N GLU A 212 18.81 -16.80 5.56
CA GLU A 212 18.08 -17.00 4.31
C GLU A 212 16.56 -16.95 4.49
N VAL A 213 15.87 -16.27 3.56
CA VAL A 213 14.42 -16.26 3.48
C VAL A 213 13.95 -16.39 2.03
N VAL A 214 12.72 -16.86 1.88
CA VAL A 214 11.97 -16.75 0.63
C VAL A 214 10.79 -15.82 0.89
N ALA A 215 10.64 -14.79 0.06
CA ALA A 215 9.49 -13.89 0.08
C ALA A 215 8.63 -14.10 -1.16
N GLY A 216 7.32 -14.00 -1.04
CA GLY A 216 6.48 -14.18 -2.22
C GLY A 216 5.00 -14.03 -1.95
N ILE A 217 4.21 -14.25 -3.01
CA ILE A 217 2.75 -14.16 -2.94
C ILE A 217 2.13 -15.56 -2.94
N ILE A 218 1.24 -15.80 -2.00
CA ILE A 218 0.37 -16.97 -1.98
C ILE A 218 -1.09 -16.53 -2.09
N GLY A 219 -1.86 -17.36 -2.78
CA GLY A 219 -3.30 -17.22 -2.93
C GLY A 219 -3.72 -16.90 -4.36
N LYS A 220 -5.01 -17.14 -4.67
CA LYS A 220 -5.60 -16.85 -5.98
C LYS A 220 -6.61 -15.72 -5.92
N ASN A 221 -7.43 -15.67 -4.85
CA ASN A 221 -8.48 -14.67 -4.67
C ASN A 221 -8.15 -13.66 -3.57
N LYS A 222 -7.36 -14.10 -2.58
CA LYS A 222 -6.81 -13.25 -1.51
C LYS A 222 -5.31 -13.43 -1.54
N TYR A 223 -4.62 -12.45 -2.10
CA TYR A 223 -3.17 -12.43 -2.12
C TYR A 223 -2.64 -12.12 -0.73
N THR A 224 -1.64 -12.88 -0.31
CA THR A 224 -0.89 -12.63 0.91
C THR A 224 0.59 -12.65 0.54
N TYR A 225 1.28 -11.53 0.79
CA TYR A 225 2.73 -11.48 0.74
C TYR A 225 3.27 -11.94 2.07
N ASP A 226 4.16 -12.90 2.07
CA ASP A 226 4.68 -13.52 3.27
C ASP A 226 6.13 -13.97 3.11
N LEU A 227 6.74 -14.36 4.25
CA LEU A 227 8.10 -14.87 4.34
C LEU A 227 8.10 -16.32 4.78
N TRP A 228 8.97 -17.10 4.15
CA TRP A 228 9.25 -18.48 4.53
C TRP A 228 10.73 -18.68 4.67
N GLY A 229 11.10 -19.62 5.51
CA GLY A 229 12.47 -20.00 5.74
C GLY A 229 12.75 -20.28 7.21
N ASP A 230 13.91 -20.90 7.43
CA ASP A 230 14.35 -21.21 8.76
C ASP A 230 14.61 -19.96 9.59
N ALA A 231 15.14 -18.90 8.96
CA ALA A 231 15.39 -17.62 9.63
C ALA A 231 14.13 -17.01 10.27
N VAL A 232 12.96 -17.14 9.60
CA VAL A 232 11.67 -16.67 10.14
C VAL A 232 11.30 -17.44 11.41
N ASN A 233 11.48 -18.76 11.40
CA ASN A 233 11.20 -19.62 12.56
C ASN A 233 12.13 -19.31 13.74
N VAL A 234 13.43 -19.08 13.47
CA VAL A 234 14.40 -18.72 14.52
C VAL A 234 14.06 -17.36 15.13
N ALA A 235 13.77 -16.35 14.33
CA ALA A 235 13.36 -15.02 14.81
C ALA A 235 12.11 -15.10 15.70
N SER A 236 11.09 -15.86 15.28
CA SER A 236 9.90 -16.11 16.10
C SER A 236 10.24 -16.81 17.45
N ARG A 237 11.25 -17.72 17.46
CA ARG A 237 11.71 -18.34 18.71
C ARG A 237 12.50 -17.38 19.58
N MET A 238 13.25 -16.45 18.99
CA MET A 238 13.88 -15.37 19.76
C MET A 238 12.80 -14.53 20.47
N GLU A 239 11.75 -14.14 19.74
CA GLU A 239 10.63 -13.37 20.32
C GLU A 239 9.92 -14.16 21.44
N SER A 240 9.46 -15.39 21.18
CA SER A 240 8.67 -16.17 22.14
C SER A 240 9.46 -16.60 23.39
N ASN A 241 10.79 -16.58 23.34
CA ASN A 241 11.68 -16.75 24.47
C ASN A 241 12.26 -15.44 25.01
N SER A 242 11.76 -14.28 24.51
CA SER A 242 12.15 -12.97 25.04
C SER A 242 11.39 -12.62 26.31
N GLU A 243 11.80 -11.55 26.96
CA GLU A 243 11.21 -11.02 28.20
C GLU A 243 10.63 -9.63 27.92
N ALA A 244 9.67 -9.19 28.72
CA ALA A 244 9.08 -7.85 28.63
C ALA A 244 10.15 -6.76 28.64
N GLY A 245 10.05 -5.80 27.73
CA GLY A 245 10.98 -4.70 27.61
C GLY A 245 12.37 -5.09 27.10
N ARG A 246 12.55 -6.28 26.50
CA ARG A 246 13.87 -6.75 26.05
C ARG A 246 13.90 -7.18 24.59
N ILE A 247 15.10 -7.09 24.01
CA ILE A 247 15.41 -7.55 22.66
C ILE A 247 16.29 -8.80 22.75
N HIS A 248 15.76 -9.92 22.27
CA HIS A 248 16.42 -11.22 22.24
C HIS A 248 16.93 -11.53 20.84
N ILE A 249 18.22 -11.81 20.70
CA ILE A 249 18.86 -12.03 19.40
C ILE A 249 19.62 -13.35 19.36
N SER A 250 19.71 -13.92 18.17
CA SER A 250 20.51 -15.12 17.89
C SER A 250 22.01 -14.83 17.87
N ASP A 251 22.84 -15.89 17.98
CA ASP A 251 24.30 -15.81 17.86
C ASP A 251 24.75 -15.27 16.50
N GLU A 252 24.07 -15.68 15.41
CA GLU A 252 24.35 -15.21 14.06
C GLU A 252 24.11 -13.71 13.92
N PHE A 253 23.00 -13.22 14.47
CA PHE A 253 22.70 -11.78 14.46
C PHE A 253 23.65 -11.01 15.37
N ALA A 254 23.97 -11.53 16.55
CA ALA A 254 24.93 -10.92 17.48
C ALA A 254 26.30 -10.71 16.83
N LYS A 255 26.84 -11.73 16.15
CA LYS A 255 28.12 -11.64 15.43
C LYS A 255 28.13 -10.60 14.32
N SER A 256 27.01 -10.37 13.66
CA SER A 256 26.92 -9.39 12.56
C SER A 256 26.95 -7.94 13.05
N ILE A 257 26.65 -7.71 14.33
CA ILE A 257 26.61 -6.36 14.93
C ILE A 257 27.64 -6.13 16.06
N GLU A 258 28.46 -7.10 16.40
CA GLU A 258 29.42 -7.03 17.52
C GLU A 258 30.47 -5.94 17.39
N THR A 259 30.76 -5.48 16.16
CA THR A 259 31.74 -4.44 15.87
C THR A 259 31.21 -3.03 16.07
N TYR A 260 29.91 -2.83 16.22
CA TYR A 260 29.29 -1.53 16.39
C TYR A 260 29.25 -1.12 17.87
N PRO A 261 29.96 -0.02 18.26
CA PRO A 261 30.10 0.37 19.66
C PRO A 261 28.80 0.85 20.32
N GLU A 262 27.82 1.22 19.53
CA GLU A 262 26.49 1.64 20.00
C GLU A 262 25.62 0.50 20.52
N PHE A 263 26.09 -0.74 20.42
CA PHE A 263 25.37 -1.92 20.92
C PHE A 263 26.13 -2.61 22.06
N THR A 264 25.41 -3.04 23.07
CA THR A 264 25.90 -3.92 24.13
C THR A 264 25.22 -5.29 24.00
N LEU A 265 26.04 -6.32 23.83
CA LEU A 265 25.58 -7.71 23.68
C LEU A 265 25.80 -8.44 24.99
N ILE A 266 24.70 -8.79 25.70
CA ILE A 266 24.76 -9.50 27.00
C ILE A 266 24.41 -10.94 26.76
N PRO A 267 25.31 -11.92 27.06
CA PRO A 267 24.98 -13.33 26.93
C PRO A 267 23.75 -13.71 27.77
N ARG A 268 22.72 -14.26 27.11
CA ARG A 268 21.52 -14.77 27.77
C ARG A 268 21.68 -16.24 28.18
N GLY A 269 22.49 -16.96 27.40
CA GLY A 269 22.68 -18.40 27.52
C GLY A 269 22.17 -19.17 26.29
N GLU A 270 21.95 -20.43 26.46
CA GLU A 270 21.55 -21.34 25.41
C GLU A 270 20.04 -21.63 25.48
N ILE A 271 19.38 -21.63 24.31
CA ILE A 271 17.99 -22.08 24.19
C ILE A 271 17.89 -23.25 23.22
N SER A 272 16.97 -24.17 23.48
CA SER A 272 16.67 -25.25 22.56
C SER A 272 15.73 -24.79 21.47
N ILE A 273 16.17 -24.92 20.23
CA ILE A 273 15.35 -24.59 19.03
C ILE A 273 14.96 -25.90 18.35
N LYS A 274 13.66 -26.13 18.19
CA LYS A 274 13.14 -27.34 17.55
C LYS A 274 13.74 -27.50 16.15
N GLY A 275 14.41 -28.61 15.92
CA GLY A 275 15.04 -28.96 14.64
C GLY A 275 16.47 -28.43 14.44
N LYS A 276 17.00 -27.61 15.38
CA LYS A 276 18.36 -27.03 15.30
C LYS A 276 19.24 -27.35 16.49
N GLY A 277 18.68 -27.96 17.54
CA GLY A 277 19.44 -28.22 18.77
C GLY A 277 19.53 -26.97 19.64
N THR A 278 20.68 -26.80 20.34
CA THR A 278 20.90 -25.69 21.25
C THR A 278 21.61 -24.54 20.58
N MET A 279 21.13 -23.32 20.76
CA MET A 279 21.68 -22.10 20.17
C MET A 279 22.05 -21.12 21.30
N LYS A 280 23.23 -20.51 21.22
CA LYS A 280 23.61 -19.38 22.06
C LYS A 280 22.79 -18.14 21.64
N THR A 281 22.39 -17.37 22.64
CA THR A 281 21.59 -16.18 22.44
C THR A 281 22.02 -15.03 23.31
N PHE A 282 21.63 -13.82 22.96
CA PHE A 282 22.05 -12.60 23.61
C PHE A 282 20.87 -11.63 23.79
N TRP A 283 20.99 -10.79 24.80
CA TRP A 283 20.20 -9.57 24.90
C TRP A 283 20.93 -8.46 24.18
N LEU A 284 20.18 -7.71 23.38
CA LEU A 284 20.67 -6.48 22.74
C LEU A 284 20.24 -5.29 23.59
N GLU A 285 21.20 -4.47 24.00
CA GLU A 285 20.98 -3.22 24.71
C GLU A 285 21.74 -2.08 24.02
N LYS A 286 21.35 -0.83 24.31
CA LYS A 286 22.06 0.36 23.83
C LYS A 286 23.43 0.42 24.49
N GLY A 287 24.48 0.64 23.73
CA GLY A 287 25.81 0.88 24.23
C GLY A 287 25.91 2.19 25.04
N LYS A 288 26.97 2.32 25.84
CA LYS A 288 27.20 3.49 26.70
C LYS A 288 27.71 4.68 25.88
#